data_0fd6ae3584b2ed2eb7f7860ffa5113f8
#
_entry.id   0fd6ae3584b2ed2eb7f7860ffa5113f8
#
_cell.length_a   1.000
_cell.length_b   1.000
_cell.length_c   1.000
_cell.angle_alpha   90.00
_cell.angle_beta   90.00
_cell.angle_gamma   90.00
#
_symmetry.space_group_name_H-M   'P 1'
#
loop_
_entity.id
_entity.type
_entity.pdbx_description
1 polymer ?
#
loop_
_entity_poly.entity_id
_entity_poly.type
_entity_poly.pdbx_seq_one_letter_code
_entity_poly.pdbx_strand_id
1 'polypeptide(L)'
;KEFALVIPVPTMIKEDQIHVASNALIDHLDSYTAPRLVEYYDENPCEPIYRMRELGMPAGEVSDGSSLAKAKSLGVKIEAEYTVGEYDIVLLSATQSDGLGIWLNENGYKMPENAKPVLESYIKQNTKFFLAKVNLKEQSKLGFNFLRPLQVAFESPKFMLPIRLGTVNANGSQEMF
;
A
#
# COMPACT_ATOMS: atom_id res chain seq x y z
N LYS A 1 7.94 -8.50 -18.18
CA LYS A 1 7.19 -9.51 -17.41
C LYS A 1 5.96 -8.84 -16.82
N GLU A 2 4.81 -9.49 -16.90
CA GLU A 2 3.63 -9.02 -16.18
C GLU A 2 3.89 -9.15 -14.68
N PHE A 3 3.57 -8.09 -13.96
CA PHE A 3 3.82 -7.98 -12.52
C PHE A 3 2.60 -7.32 -11.88
N ALA A 4 2.23 -7.80 -10.71
CA ALA A 4 1.17 -7.21 -9.90
C ALA A 4 1.61 -7.13 -8.44
N LEU A 5 1.30 -6.00 -7.83
CA LEU A 5 1.56 -5.73 -6.42
C LEU A 5 0.23 -5.74 -5.66
N VAL A 6 0.18 -6.45 -4.55
CA VAL A 6 -0.99 -6.49 -3.66
C VAL A 6 -0.60 -5.89 -2.31
N ILE A 7 -1.27 -4.82 -1.93
CA ILE A 7 -1.00 -4.09 -0.67
C ILE A 7 -2.30 -4.04 0.15
N PRO A 8 -2.33 -4.58 1.38
CA PRO A 8 -3.43 -4.34 2.30
C PRO A 8 -3.42 -2.88 2.77
N VAL A 9 -4.59 -2.24 2.72
CA VAL A 9 -4.75 -0.84 3.13
C VAL A 9 -5.91 -0.71 4.13
N PRO A 10 -5.81 0.15 5.15
CA PRO A 10 -6.81 0.23 6.22
C PRO A 10 -8.10 0.90 5.76
N THR A 11 -8.03 1.74 4.74
CA THR A 11 -9.14 2.57 4.26
C THR A 11 -9.30 2.46 2.75
N MET A 12 -10.41 2.97 2.24
CA MET A 12 -10.59 3.16 0.79
C MET A 12 -9.65 4.26 0.30
N ILE A 13 -8.96 3.97 -0.79
CA ILE A 13 -8.05 4.92 -1.44
C ILE A 13 -8.78 5.53 -2.65
N LYS A 14 -8.74 6.84 -2.77
CA LYS A 14 -9.27 7.56 -3.92
C LYS A 14 -8.19 7.77 -4.98
N GLU A 15 -8.59 8.07 -6.20
CA GLU A 15 -7.66 8.29 -7.31
C GLU A 15 -6.69 9.44 -7.04
N ASP A 16 -7.16 10.52 -6.42
CA ASP A 16 -6.36 11.70 -6.05
C ASP A 16 -5.32 11.44 -4.95
N GLN A 17 -5.39 10.28 -4.29
CA GLN A 17 -4.44 9.82 -3.28
C GLN A 17 -3.34 8.91 -3.87
N ILE A 18 -3.39 8.65 -5.17
CA ILE A 18 -2.47 7.72 -5.85
C ILE A 18 -1.66 8.51 -6.88
N HIS A 19 -0.34 8.51 -6.73
CA HIS A 19 0.56 9.21 -7.62
C HIS A 19 1.72 8.31 -8.07
N VAL A 20 2.19 8.52 -9.30
CA VAL A 20 3.44 7.96 -9.77
C VAL A 20 4.55 8.96 -9.50
N ALA A 21 5.48 8.61 -8.63
CA ALA A 21 6.58 9.47 -8.22
C ALA A 21 7.80 9.33 -9.17
N SER A 22 8.76 10.23 -9.03
CA SER A 22 10.05 10.11 -9.71
C SER A 22 11.04 9.28 -8.87
N ASN A 23 11.99 8.62 -9.53
CA ASN A 23 13.06 7.90 -8.82
C ASN A 23 13.92 8.83 -7.95
N ALA A 24 14.05 10.11 -8.34
CA ALA A 24 14.74 11.10 -7.52
C ALA A 24 14.17 11.24 -6.10
N LEU A 25 12.87 10.96 -5.90
CA LEU A 25 12.27 10.93 -4.58
C LEU A 25 12.83 9.77 -3.74
N ILE A 26 12.98 8.60 -4.35
CA ILE A 26 13.56 7.42 -3.67
C ILE A 26 15.03 7.67 -3.34
N ASP A 27 15.81 8.20 -4.27
CA ASP A 27 17.22 8.56 -4.05
C ASP A 27 17.37 9.56 -2.90
N HIS A 28 16.43 10.52 -2.80
CA HIS A 28 16.43 11.48 -1.70
C HIS A 28 16.09 10.82 -0.35
N LEU A 29 15.08 9.94 -0.32
CA LEU A 29 14.69 9.19 0.87
C LEU A 29 15.82 8.26 1.34
N ASP A 30 16.48 7.56 0.41
CA ASP A 30 17.63 6.70 0.70
C ASP A 30 18.77 7.52 1.33
N SER A 31 19.12 8.64 0.71
CA SER A 31 20.14 9.55 1.25
C SER A 31 19.78 10.12 2.63
N TYR A 32 18.48 10.36 2.88
CA TYR A 32 17.98 10.89 4.15
C TYR A 32 18.01 9.84 5.26
N THR A 33 17.64 8.59 4.94
CA THR A 33 17.54 7.47 5.89
C THR A 33 18.85 6.70 6.05
N ALA A 34 19.84 6.94 5.19
CA ALA A 34 21.15 6.28 5.26
C ALA A 34 21.80 6.43 6.64
N PRO A 35 22.46 5.39 7.15
CA PRO A 35 23.15 5.45 8.44
C PRO A 35 24.18 6.58 8.45
N ARG A 36 24.15 7.40 9.50
CA ARG A 36 25.08 8.51 9.69
C ARG A 36 25.77 8.38 11.04
N LEU A 37 27.05 8.71 11.06
CA LEU A 37 27.75 8.88 12.31
C LEU A 37 27.29 10.20 12.94
N VAL A 38 26.69 10.13 14.12
CA VAL A 38 26.21 11.29 14.88
C VAL A 38 26.81 11.24 16.27
N GLU A 39 27.39 12.36 16.70
CA GLU A 39 27.76 12.54 18.11
C GLU A 39 26.55 13.13 18.85
N TYR A 40 26.10 12.45 19.90
CA TYR A 40 25.05 12.94 20.78
C TYR A 40 25.71 13.57 22.00
N TYR A 41 25.37 14.81 22.27
CA TYR A 41 25.70 15.45 23.54
C TYR A 41 24.48 15.32 24.46
N ASP A 42 24.68 14.76 25.64
CA ASP A 42 23.64 14.69 26.63
C ASP A 42 23.25 16.11 27.05
N GLU A 43 21.98 16.43 26.98
CA GLU A 43 21.45 17.70 27.45
C GLU A 43 21.60 17.80 28.98
N ASN A 44 21.88 19.01 29.48
CA ASN A 44 21.97 19.24 30.91
C ASN A 44 20.63 18.93 31.60
N PRO A 45 20.53 17.89 32.45
CA PRO A 45 19.28 17.49 33.06
C PRO A 45 18.71 18.55 34.05
N CYS A 46 19.46 19.60 34.31
CA CYS A 46 19.06 20.69 35.19
C CYS A 46 18.45 21.90 34.46
N GLU A 47 18.37 21.86 33.11
CA GLU A 47 17.72 22.92 32.36
C GLU A 47 16.20 22.72 32.30
N PRO A 48 15.39 23.77 32.51
CA PRO A 48 13.92 23.65 32.47
C PRO A 48 13.43 23.47 31.05
N ILE A 49 12.72 22.36 30.78
CA ILE A 49 12.12 22.05 29.47
C ILE A 49 10.83 22.87 29.28
N TYR A 50 10.86 23.85 28.42
CA TYR A 50 9.66 24.58 27.97
C TYR A 50 8.94 23.76 26.90
N ARG A 51 7.83 23.08 27.27
CA ARG A 51 6.97 22.36 26.33
C ARG A 51 6.08 23.38 25.58
N MET A 52 6.30 23.57 24.29
CA MET A 52 5.32 24.23 23.42
C MET A 52 4.13 23.28 23.21
N ARG A 53 2.94 23.80 23.48
CA ARG A 53 1.67 23.10 23.36
C ARG A 53 1.21 23.19 21.90
N GLU A 54 1.23 22.06 21.17
CA GLU A 54 0.66 21.98 19.83
C GLU A 54 -0.87 22.08 19.87
N LEU A 55 -1.40 22.99 19.07
CA LEU A 55 -2.82 23.18 18.87
C LEU A 55 -3.31 22.21 17.77
N GLY A 56 -4.22 21.31 18.14
CA GLY A 56 -4.83 20.36 17.22
C GLY A 56 -5.81 21.03 16.24
N MET A 57 -5.82 20.54 15.01
CA MET A 57 -6.81 20.90 13.98
C MET A 57 -7.86 19.79 13.81
N PRO A 58 -9.11 20.12 13.49
CA PRO A 58 -10.21 19.16 13.44
C PRO A 58 -10.29 18.42 12.10
N ALA A 59 -10.78 17.18 12.17
CA ALA A 59 -11.02 16.29 11.04
C ALA A 59 -12.33 16.64 10.31
N GLY A 60 -12.30 16.58 8.98
CA GLY A 60 -13.47 16.71 8.12
C GLY A 60 -13.98 15.37 7.62
N GLU A 61 -15.30 15.22 7.60
CA GLU A 61 -16.01 14.04 7.11
C GLU A 61 -16.13 14.05 5.58
N VAL A 62 -16.10 12.86 4.95
CA VAL A 62 -16.37 12.69 3.51
C VAL A 62 -17.33 11.54 3.29
N SER A 63 -18.35 11.82 2.48
CA SER A 63 -19.45 10.94 2.11
C SER A 63 -19.18 10.06 0.89
N ASP A 64 -19.95 9.00 0.87
CA ASP A 64 -20.05 7.81 0.04
C ASP A 64 -20.43 8.05 -1.44
N GLY A 65 -20.04 7.10 -2.30
CA GLY A 65 -20.52 7.00 -3.68
C GLY A 65 -20.15 5.67 -4.37
N SER A 66 -21.18 4.91 -4.67
CA SER A 66 -21.21 3.49 -5.03
C SER A 66 -20.96 3.14 -6.49
N SER A 67 -20.48 1.91 -6.76
CA SER A 67 -21.00 0.89 -7.72
C SER A 67 -19.95 -0.18 -8.07
N LEU A 68 -20.17 -1.44 -8.45
CA LEU A 68 -21.27 -2.38 -8.30
C LEU A 68 -20.93 -3.73 -8.98
N ALA A 69 -21.32 -4.82 -8.33
CA ALA A 69 -22.06 -5.95 -8.89
C ALA A 69 -21.47 -6.93 -9.92
N LYS A 70 -20.36 -7.65 -9.61
CA LYS A 70 -20.20 -9.04 -10.12
C LYS A 70 -19.35 -9.95 -9.22
N ALA A 71 -18.64 -9.40 -8.28
CA ALA A 71 -17.81 -10.12 -7.30
C ALA A 71 -18.60 -10.72 -6.12
N LYS A 72 -19.93 -10.62 -6.13
CA LYS A 72 -20.80 -10.91 -4.98
C LYS A 72 -20.88 -12.39 -4.58
N SER A 73 -20.55 -13.34 -5.49
CA SER A 73 -20.61 -14.78 -5.21
C SER A 73 -19.38 -15.32 -4.45
N LEU A 74 -18.23 -14.65 -4.55
CA LEU A 74 -16.97 -15.05 -3.91
C LEU A 74 -16.67 -14.25 -2.62
N GLY A 75 -17.59 -13.40 -2.18
CA GLY A 75 -17.34 -12.50 -1.05
C GLY A 75 -16.26 -11.46 -1.30
N VAL A 76 -15.94 -11.22 -2.56
CA VAL A 76 -15.03 -10.16 -3.03
C VAL A 76 -15.86 -9.07 -3.68
N LYS A 77 -15.58 -7.82 -3.35
CA LYS A 77 -16.21 -6.65 -3.95
C LYS A 77 -15.13 -5.76 -4.54
N ILE A 78 -15.26 -5.44 -5.82
CA ILE A 78 -14.47 -4.38 -6.45
C ILE A 78 -15.08 -3.06 -5.98
N GLU A 79 -14.28 -2.27 -5.29
CA GLU A 79 -14.72 -0.99 -4.74
C GLU A 79 -14.43 0.15 -5.72
N ALA A 80 -13.27 0.12 -6.39
CA ALA A 80 -12.89 1.10 -7.38
C ALA A 80 -11.82 0.55 -8.35
N GLU A 81 -11.74 1.15 -9.53
CA GLU A 81 -10.72 0.87 -10.53
C GLU A 81 -10.16 2.20 -11.07
N TYR A 82 -8.84 2.29 -11.19
CA TYR A 82 -8.15 3.48 -11.67
C TYR A 82 -7.02 3.10 -12.62
N THR A 83 -6.65 3.99 -13.54
CA THR A 83 -5.42 3.88 -14.33
C THR A 83 -4.56 5.10 -14.03
N VAL A 84 -3.42 4.89 -13.38
CA VAL A 84 -2.49 5.95 -12.97
C VAL A 84 -1.11 5.67 -13.53
N GLY A 85 -0.69 6.45 -14.52
CA GLY A 85 0.56 6.22 -15.23
C GLY A 85 0.60 4.86 -15.91
N GLU A 86 1.60 4.06 -15.60
CA GLU A 86 1.80 2.70 -16.10
C GLU A 86 1.09 1.60 -15.27
N TYR A 87 0.20 1.99 -14.35
CA TYR A 87 -0.46 1.05 -13.45
C TYR A 87 -1.97 1.04 -13.63
N ASP A 88 -2.54 -0.14 -13.79
CA ASP A 88 -3.95 -0.41 -13.63
C ASP A 88 -4.20 -0.85 -12.18
N ILE A 89 -5.01 -0.09 -11.48
CA ILE A 89 -5.22 -0.22 -10.05
C ILE A 89 -6.63 -0.68 -9.78
N VAL A 90 -6.79 -1.69 -8.93
CA VAL A 90 -8.07 -2.21 -8.48
C VAL A 90 -8.11 -2.23 -6.97
N LEU A 91 -9.14 -1.63 -6.40
CA LEU A 91 -9.40 -1.67 -4.96
C LEU A 91 -10.47 -2.72 -4.67
N LEU A 92 -10.13 -3.65 -3.78
CA LEU A 92 -10.99 -4.76 -3.40
C LEU A 92 -11.29 -4.75 -1.91
N SER A 93 -12.50 -5.13 -1.55
CA SER A 93 -12.81 -5.65 -0.22
C SER A 93 -13.14 -7.14 -0.30
N ALA A 94 -12.75 -7.90 0.70
CA ALA A 94 -13.00 -9.32 0.77
C ALA A 94 -13.50 -9.71 2.16
N THR A 95 -14.46 -10.63 2.20
CA THR A 95 -14.99 -11.20 3.45
C THR A 95 -14.37 -12.55 3.77
N GLN A 96 -13.81 -13.23 2.77
CA GLN A 96 -13.19 -14.55 2.90
C GLN A 96 -11.89 -14.63 2.10
N SER A 97 -10.87 -15.27 2.68
CA SER A 97 -9.57 -15.44 2.02
C SER A 97 -9.63 -16.37 0.81
N ASP A 98 -10.47 -17.40 0.87
CA ASP A 98 -10.66 -18.33 -0.24
C ASP A 98 -11.25 -17.62 -1.46
N GLY A 99 -12.31 -16.82 -1.26
CA GLY A 99 -12.92 -16.04 -2.31
C GLY A 99 -11.95 -15.06 -2.96
N LEU A 100 -11.15 -14.37 -2.15
CA LEU A 100 -10.11 -13.47 -2.66
C LEU A 100 -9.04 -14.22 -3.46
N GLY A 101 -8.59 -15.38 -2.98
CA GLY A 101 -7.61 -16.21 -3.68
C GLY A 101 -8.12 -16.73 -5.02
N ILE A 102 -9.37 -17.20 -5.08
CA ILE A 102 -10.01 -17.65 -6.33
C ILE A 102 -10.13 -16.48 -7.29
N TRP A 103 -10.61 -15.34 -6.83
CA TRP A 103 -10.76 -14.14 -7.66
C TRP A 103 -9.43 -13.67 -8.25
N LEU A 104 -8.36 -13.64 -7.44
CA LEU A 104 -7.02 -13.30 -7.92
C LEU A 104 -6.55 -14.24 -9.01
N ASN A 105 -6.70 -15.56 -8.82
CA ASN A 105 -6.30 -16.56 -9.81
C ASN A 105 -7.12 -16.45 -11.12
N GLU A 106 -8.43 -16.26 -11.04
CA GLU A 106 -9.30 -16.07 -12.22
C GLU A 106 -8.95 -14.81 -13.02
N ASN A 107 -8.45 -13.76 -12.35
CA ASN A 107 -7.99 -12.53 -12.98
C ASN A 107 -6.50 -12.57 -13.40
N GLY A 108 -5.88 -13.75 -13.39
CA GLY A 108 -4.53 -13.97 -13.88
C GLY A 108 -3.41 -13.61 -12.90
N TYR A 109 -3.74 -13.38 -11.63
CA TYR A 109 -2.75 -13.15 -10.57
C TYR A 109 -2.33 -14.48 -9.95
N LYS A 110 -1.05 -14.82 -10.05
CA LYS A 110 -0.51 -16.03 -9.41
C LYS A 110 -0.23 -15.76 -7.94
N MET A 111 -0.98 -16.41 -7.08
CA MET A 111 -0.81 -16.30 -5.64
C MET A 111 0.09 -17.44 -5.11
N PRO A 112 1.08 -17.15 -4.26
CA PRO A 112 1.85 -18.18 -3.56
C PRO A 112 0.96 -19.03 -2.64
N GLU A 113 1.27 -20.31 -2.49
CA GLU A 113 0.46 -21.26 -1.69
C GLU A 113 0.32 -20.81 -0.22
N ASN A 114 1.36 -20.20 0.34
CA ASN A 114 1.39 -19.75 1.74
C ASN A 114 0.72 -18.37 1.97
N ALA A 115 0.15 -17.74 0.95
CA ALA A 115 -0.45 -16.41 1.08
C ALA A 115 -1.80 -16.42 1.82
N LYS A 116 -2.56 -17.53 1.75
CA LYS A 116 -3.90 -17.66 2.32
C LYS A 116 -3.99 -17.27 3.81
N PRO A 117 -3.18 -17.84 4.74
CA PRO A 117 -3.27 -17.50 6.16
C PRO A 117 -2.88 -16.05 6.43
N VAL A 118 -1.98 -15.47 5.63
CA VAL A 118 -1.61 -14.06 5.74
C VAL A 118 -2.74 -13.15 5.29
N LEU A 119 -3.38 -13.44 4.16
CA LEU A 119 -4.56 -12.72 3.67
C LEU A 119 -5.71 -12.78 4.69
N GLU A 120 -5.96 -13.95 5.28
CA GLU A 120 -6.98 -14.12 6.30
C GLU A 120 -6.77 -13.21 7.52
N SER A 121 -5.51 -13.00 7.93
CA SER A 121 -5.16 -12.10 9.03
C SER A 121 -5.53 -10.64 8.74
N TYR A 122 -5.40 -10.19 7.49
CA TYR A 122 -5.81 -8.86 7.06
C TYR A 122 -7.32 -8.73 6.89
N ILE A 123 -7.98 -9.75 6.35
CA ILE A 123 -9.44 -9.77 6.20
C ILE A 123 -10.13 -9.70 7.56
N LYS A 124 -9.62 -10.40 8.59
CA LYS A 124 -10.12 -10.30 9.98
C LYS A 124 -10.01 -8.89 10.55
N GLN A 125 -9.09 -8.07 10.05
CA GLN A 125 -8.93 -6.66 10.43
C GLN A 125 -9.77 -5.72 9.56
N ASN A 126 -10.61 -6.26 8.67
CA ASN A 126 -11.44 -5.50 7.72
C ASN A 126 -10.62 -4.57 6.79
N THR A 127 -9.38 -4.94 6.49
CA THR A 127 -8.55 -4.19 5.54
C THR A 127 -9.06 -4.35 4.12
N LYS A 128 -8.80 -3.36 3.30
CA LYS A 128 -9.01 -3.40 1.85
C LYS A 128 -7.73 -3.85 1.15
N PHE A 129 -7.84 -4.24 -0.10
CA PHE A 129 -6.70 -4.68 -0.90
C PHE A 129 -6.53 -3.75 -2.09
N PHE A 130 -5.39 -3.11 -2.14
CA PHE A 130 -4.94 -2.30 -3.26
C PHE A 130 -4.11 -3.19 -4.18
N LEU A 131 -4.58 -3.42 -5.39
CA LEU A 131 -3.89 -4.15 -6.43
C LEU A 131 -3.38 -3.16 -7.47
N ALA A 132 -2.09 -3.20 -7.78
CA ALA A 132 -1.51 -2.46 -8.89
C ALA A 132 -0.90 -3.46 -9.88
N LYS A 133 -1.43 -3.49 -11.09
CA LYS A 133 -0.92 -4.28 -12.21
C LYS A 133 -0.20 -3.36 -13.18
N VAL A 134 0.96 -3.79 -13.67
CA VAL A 134 1.69 -3.03 -14.69
C VAL A 134 0.97 -3.16 -16.03
N ASN A 135 0.62 -2.03 -16.60
CA ASN A 135 0.11 -1.91 -17.96
C ASN A 135 1.29 -1.73 -18.93
N LEU A 136 1.73 -2.84 -19.53
CA LEU A 136 2.89 -2.86 -20.42
C LEU A 136 2.72 -1.95 -21.65
N LYS A 137 1.48 -1.69 -22.08
CA LYS A 137 1.21 -0.79 -23.21
C LYS A 137 1.49 0.66 -22.84
N GLU A 138 1.04 1.07 -21.65
CA GLU A 138 1.31 2.43 -21.16
C GLU A 138 2.78 2.59 -20.79
N GLN A 139 3.40 1.59 -20.16
CA GLN A 139 4.83 1.60 -19.87
C GLN A 139 5.69 1.76 -21.12
N SER A 140 5.36 1.05 -22.20
CA SER A 140 6.12 1.13 -23.46
C SER A 140 6.09 2.51 -24.11
N LYS A 141 5.02 3.28 -23.90
CA LYS A 141 4.90 4.67 -24.40
C LYS A 141 5.81 5.65 -23.66
N LEU A 142 6.16 5.33 -22.40
CA LEU A 142 6.98 6.20 -21.57
C LEU A 142 8.48 6.13 -21.89
N GLY A 143 8.92 5.12 -22.64
CA GLY A 143 10.32 4.95 -23.04
C GLY A 143 11.29 4.55 -21.91
N PHE A 144 10.77 4.18 -20.73
CA PHE A 144 11.56 3.73 -19.59
C PHE A 144 11.62 2.20 -19.50
N ASN A 145 12.78 1.66 -19.12
CA ASN A 145 12.97 0.23 -18.87
C ASN A 145 12.72 -0.18 -17.41
N PHE A 146 12.28 0.74 -16.59
CA PHE A 146 12.01 0.53 -15.16
C PHE A 146 10.60 1.01 -14.81
N LEU A 147 10.07 0.52 -13.71
CA LEU A 147 8.81 0.97 -13.14
C LEU A 147 9.06 2.16 -12.22
N ARG A 148 8.22 3.18 -12.33
CA ARG A 148 8.30 4.33 -11.43
C ARG A 148 7.67 4.00 -10.08
N PRO A 149 8.14 4.61 -8.98
CA PRO A 149 7.57 4.38 -7.65
C PRO A 149 6.11 4.79 -7.58
N LEU A 150 5.30 3.99 -6.90
CA LEU A 150 3.92 4.30 -6.58
C LEU A 150 3.85 4.94 -5.19
N GLN A 151 3.28 6.13 -5.13
CA GLN A 151 3.01 6.84 -3.88
C GLN A 151 1.52 6.74 -3.59
N VAL A 152 1.17 6.24 -2.41
CA VAL A 152 -0.20 6.12 -1.93
C VAL A 152 -0.31 6.84 -0.59
N ALA A 153 -1.17 7.86 -0.52
CA ALA A 153 -1.39 8.63 0.68
C ALA A 153 -2.77 8.33 1.27
N PHE A 154 -2.85 8.03 2.54
CA PHE A 154 -4.11 7.81 3.24
C PHE A 154 -4.00 8.17 4.72
N GLU A 155 -5.11 8.54 5.32
CA GLU A 155 -5.22 8.77 6.75
C GLU A 155 -5.66 7.49 7.46
N SER A 156 -5.03 7.19 8.61
CA SER A 156 -5.39 6.06 9.44
C SER A 156 -5.25 6.43 10.92
N PRO A 157 -6.18 6.01 11.78
CA PRO A 157 -6.09 6.24 13.21
C PRO A 157 -4.95 5.45 13.88
N LYS A 158 -4.39 4.47 13.16
CA LYS A 158 -3.27 3.65 13.63
C LYS A 158 -2.20 3.60 12.56
N PHE A 159 -0.95 3.69 12.97
CA PHE A 159 0.18 3.41 12.10
C PHE A 159 0.14 1.94 11.67
N MET A 160 0.23 1.69 10.37
CA MET A 160 0.21 0.36 9.79
C MET A 160 1.21 0.26 8.65
N LEU A 161 2.11 -0.72 8.75
CA LEU A 161 2.98 -1.16 7.66
C LEU A 161 2.49 -2.53 7.15
N PRO A 162 2.02 -2.66 5.91
CA PRO A 162 1.45 -3.89 5.36
C PRO A 162 2.53 -4.87 4.87
N ILE A 163 3.50 -5.18 5.70
CA ILE A 163 4.72 -5.93 5.35
C ILE A 163 4.54 -7.45 5.33
N ARG A 164 3.51 -7.99 6.01
CA ARG A 164 3.35 -9.45 6.18
C ARG A 164 3.17 -10.21 4.86
N LEU A 165 2.60 -9.60 3.82
CA LEU A 165 2.49 -10.24 2.50
C LEU A 165 3.87 -10.44 1.84
N GLY A 166 4.83 -9.57 2.11
CA GLY A 166 6.21 -9.74 1.65
C GLY A 166 6.85 -11.02 2.17
N THR A 167 6.53 -11.43 3.42
CA THR A 167 7.09 -12.65 4.02
C THR A 167 6.66 -13.94 3.32
N VAL A 168 5.58 -13.92 2.53
CA VAL A 168 5.10 -15.09 1.77
C VAL A 168 6.09 -15.50 0.69
N ASN A 169 6.84 -14.55 0.15
CA ASN A 169 7.86 -14.78 -0.88
C ASN A 169 9.27 -14.97 -0.30
N ALA A 170 9.43 -14.88 1.01
CA ALA A 170 10.71 -14.96 1.68
C ALA A 170 11.01 -16.40 2.17
N ASN A 171 12.28 -16.77 2.16
CA ASN A 171 12.77 -18.03 2.72
C ASN A 171 13.19 -17.83 4.20
N GLY A 172 12.20 -17.52 5.06
CA GLY A 172 12.40 -17.36 6.50
C GLY A 172 12.61 -15.92 6.96
N SER A 173 13.34 -15.08 6.23
CA SER A 173 13.55 -13.65 6.54
C SER A 173 13.55 -12.81 5.27
N GLN A 174 13.18 -11.53 5.43
CA GLN A 174 13.23 -10.54 4.38
C GLN A 174 13.83 -9.25 4.93
N GLU A 175 14.84 -8.74 4.27
CA GLU A 175 15.40 -7.42 4.57
C GLU A 175 14.45 -6.33 4.06
N MET A 176 14.33 -5.27 4.85
CA MET A 176 13.58 -4.07 4.51
C MET A 176 14.49 -2.87 4.68
N PHE A 177 14.53 -2.06 3.65
CA PHE A 177 15.32 -0.84 3.57
C PHE A 177 14.42 0.39 3.58
#